data_1a14b9bf2c5bf994e02329fbe06abc54
#
_entry.id   1a14b9bf2c5bf994e02329fbe06abc54
#
_cell.length_a   1.000
_cell.length_b   1.000
_cell.length_c   1.000
_cell.angle_alpha   90.00
_cell.angle_beta   90.00
_cell.angle_gamma   90.00
#
_symmetry.space_group_name_H-M   'P 1'
#
loop_
_entity.id
_entity.type
_entity.pdbx_description
1 polymer ?
#
loop_
_entity_poly.entity_id
_entity_poly.type
_entity_poly.pdbx_seq_one_letter_code
_entity_poly.pdbx_strand_id
1 'polypeptide(L)'
;MNIILALKRPFIWLSRVRHRCGYGVHSPFAFELITCLFYEKTPYYAYKELAQEEKKQKRNHGKGWRNESLKVKRLLFRLVNRIQPGTIIDFGTPSSSSLYLQFGKATADYTFASELSELFLEADVPVDFLYIHCHQSPVLVEDVFRICLARVVQQSVFVIRGIHYSKAMKNLWERLKADDRVGITFDLYDVGILFFDKTKIKQHYIVNF
;
A
#
# COMPACT_ATOMS: atom_id res chain seq x y z
N MET A 1 5.71 -15.14 8.26
CA MET A 1 4.37 -14.70 8.78
C MET A 1 4.35 -14.95 10.27
N ASN A 2 4.05 -13.94 11.09
CA ASN A 2 4.03 -14.12 12.55
C ASN A 2 2.84 -15.02 12.92
N ILE A 3 3.10 -16.17 13.56
CA ILE A 3 2.09 -17.18 13.93
C ILE A 3 0.97 -16.55 14.78
N ILE A 4 1.34 -15.63 15.69
CA ILE A 4 0.38 -14.89 16.52
C ILE A 4 -0.59 -14.08 15.66
N LEU A 5 -0.13 -13.45 14.61
CA LEU A 5 -0.98 -12.70 13.69
C LEU A 5 -1.92 -13.61 12.91
N ALA A 6 -1.45 -14.79 12.51
CA ALA A 6 -2.28 -15.78 11.82
C ALA A 6 -3.44 -16.26 12.70
N LEU A 7 -3.17 -16.54 13.97
CA LEU A 7 -4.18 -16.97 14.95
C LEU A 7 -5.21 -15.85 15.27
N LYS A 8 -4.82 -14.59 15.20
CA LYS A 8 -5.72 -13.45 15.44
C LYS A 8 -6.61 -13.11 14.24
N ARG A 9 -6.28 -13.55 13.02
CA ARG A 9 -7.03 -13.20 11.79
C ARG A 9 -8.53 -13.49 11.83
N PRO A 10 -9.04 -14.64 12.32
CA PRO A 10 -10.47 -14.88 12.40
C PRO A 10 -11.19 -13.86 13.29
N PHE A 11 -10.59 -13.50 14.43
CA PHE A 11 -11.16 -12.53 15.36
C PHE A 11 -11.16 -11.12 14.79
N ILE A 12 -10.09 -10.74 14.07
CA ILE A 12 -10.00 -9.46 13.36
C ILE A 12 -11.08 -9.39 12.28
N TRP A 13 -11.23 -10.45 11.50
CA TRP A 13 -12.27 -10.54 10.47
C TRP A 13 -13.68 -10.38 11.07
N LEU A 14 -13.95 -11.06 12.18
CA LEU A 14 -15.25 -10.98 12.85
C LEU A 14 -15.51 -9.57 13.41
N SER A 15 -14.50 -8.93 14.03
CA SER A 15 -14.64 -7.57 14.57
C SER A 15 -14.89 -6.52 13.49
N ARG A 16 -14.46 -6.79 12.25
CA ARG A 16 -14.60 -5.90 11.08
C ARG A 16 -15.72 -6.31 10.12
N VAL A 17 -16.58 -7.27 10.49
CA VAL A 17 -17.62 -7.81 9.58
C VAL A 17 -18.56 -6.74 9.04
N ARG A 18 -18.86 -5.71 9.83
CA ARG A 18 -19.72 -4.58 9.45
C ARG A 18 -19.07 -3.63 8.44
N HIS A 19 -17.74 -3.71 8.24
CA HIS A 19 -16.97 -2.86 7.31
C HIS A 19 -16.67 -3.60 5.99
N ARG A 20 -17.60 -4.43 5.52
CA ARG A 20 -17.45 -5.18 4.26
C ARG A 20 -18.18 -4.50 3.11
N CYS A 21 -17.64 -4.65 1.90
CA CYS A 21 -18.30 -4.30 0.64
C CYS A 21 -18.89 -2.89 0.59
N GLY A 22 -18.31 -1.92 1.31
CA GLY A 22 -18.78 -0.54 1.30
C GLY A 22 -20.03 -0.27 2.13
N TYR A 23 -20.45 -1.19 3.01
CA TYR A 23 -21.61 -0.94 3.88
C TYR A 23 -21.40 0.30 4.75
N GLY A 24 -22.35 1.24 4.72
CA GLY A 24 -22.29 2.49 5.46
C GLY A 24 -21.32 3.54 4.88
N VAL A 25 -20.80 3.35 3.68
CA VAL A 25 -19.93 4.30 2.99
C VAL A 25 -20.77 5.21 2.10
N HIS A 26 -20.82 6.51 2.43
CA HIS A 26 -21.61 7.50 1.70
C HIS A 26 -20.82 8.25 0.61
N SER A 27 -19.49 8.23 0.66
CA SER A 27 -18.64 8.83 -0.38
C SER A 27 -18.65 7.96 -1.64
N PRO A 28 -19.09 8.48 -2.81
CA PRO A 28 -19.06 7.73 -4.07
C PRO A 28 -17.65 7.24 -4.44
N PHE A 29 -16.64 8.08 -4.22
CA PHE A 29 -15.24 7.74 -4.45
C PHE A 29 -14.78 6.57 -3.57
N ALA A 30 -15.06 6.64 -2.27
CA ALA A 30 -14.66 5.58 -1.34
C ALA A 30 -15.43 4.28 -1.62
N PHE A 31 -16.72 4.37 -1.95
CA PHE A 31 -17.55 3.22 -2.31
C PHE A 31 -17.03 2.52 -3.57
N GLU A 32 -16.71 3.29 -4.62
CA GLU A 32 -16.11 2.75 -5.86
C GLU A 32 -14.79 2.03 -5.58
N LEU A 33 -13.86 2.65 -4.81
CA LEU A 33 -12.59 2.02 -4.47
C LEU A 33 -12.79 0.71 -3.70
N ILE A 34 -13.71 0.70 -2.73
CA ILE A 34 -13.96 -0.51 -1.94
C ILE A 34 -14.54 -1.61 -2.83
N THR A 35 -15.58 -1.33 -3.59
CA THR A 35 -16.32 -2.35 -4.34
C THR A 35 -15.61 -2.79 -5.62
N CYS A 36 -15.08 -1.84 -6.39
CA CYS A 36 -14.52 -2.10 -7.72
C CYS A 36 -13.00 -2.29 -7.74
N LEU A 37 -12.28 -1.96 -6.63
CA LEU A 37 -10.84 -2.13 -6.58
C LEU A 37 -10.40 -3.08 -5.46
N PHE A 38 -10.82 -2.84 -4.19
CA PHE A 38 -10.35 -3.69 -3.09
C PHE A 38 -10.96 -5.09 -3.16
N TYR A 39 -12.25 -5.20 -3.43
CA TYR A 39 -12.96 -6.47 -3.57
C TYR A 39 -12.99 -7.05 -4.99
N GLU A 40 -12.26 -6.43 -5.93
CA GLU A 40 -12.15 -6.91 -7.30
C GLU A 40 -11.65 -8.36 -7.35
N LYS A 41 -12.42 -9.23 -8.00
CA LYS A 41 -12.14 -10.66 -8.15
C LYS A 41 -11.79 -11.05 -9.56
N THR A 42 -12.07 -10.18 -10.53
CA THR A 42 -11.83 -10.46 -11.95
C THR A 42 -10.33 -10.73 -12.17
N PRO A 43 -9.96 -11.81 -12.87
CA PRO A 43 -8.58 -12.10 -13.16
C PRO A 43 -8.05 -11.15 -14.24
N TYR A 44 -6.97 -10.46 -13.94
CA TYR A 44 -6.22 -9.69 -14.94
C TYR A 44 -5.30 -10.61 -15.74
N TYR A 45 -5.14 -10.35 -17.02
CA TYR A 45 -4.23 -11.13 -17.90
C TYR A 45 -2.82 -11.20 -17.33
N ALA A 46 -2.32 -10.07 -16.80
CA ALA A 46 -1.01 -9.96 -16.18
C ALA A 46 -0.77 -10.95 -15.01
N TYR A 47 -1.81 -11.46 -14.35
CA TYR A 47 -1.62 -12.32 -13.18
C TYR A 47 -0.94 -13.67 -13.50
N LYS A 48 -1.12 -14.20 -14.72
CA LYS A 48 -0.44 -15.44 -15.14
C LYS A 48 1.07 -15.19 -15.32
N GLU A 49 1.40 -14.11 -16.00
CA GLU A 49 2.79 -13.70 -16.24
C GLU A 49 3.48 -13.34 -14.93
N LEU A 50 2.86 -12.53 -14.09
CA LEU A 50 3.33 -12.18 -12.73
C LEU A 50 3.63 -13.43 -11.89
N ALA A 51 2.78 -14.45 -11.92
CA ALA A 51 3.00 -15.68 -11.18
C ALA A 51 4.20 -16.49 -11.72
N GLN A 52 4.49 -16.43 -13.03
CA GLN A 52 5.65 -17.07 -13.64
C GLN A 52 6.94 -16.31 -13.29
N GLU A 53 6.94 -14.99 -13.44
CA GLU A 53 8.09 -14.14 -13.10
C GLU A 53 8.42 -14.21 -11.60
N GLU A 54 7.42 -14.21 -10.72
CA GLU A 54 7.63 -14.38 -9.28
C GLU A 54 8.32 -15.72 -8.95
N LYS A 55 7.93 -16.80 -9.63
CA LYS A 55 8.59 -18.11 -9.46
C LYS A 55 10.06 -18.09 -9.91
N LYS A 56 10.37 -17.40 -11.01
CA LYS A 56 11.75 -17.25 -11.51
C LYS A 56 12.58 -16.43 -10.51
N GLN A 57 12.08 -15.27 -10.08
CA GLN A 57 12.79 -14.41 -9.13
C GLN A 57 13.02 -15.09 -7.78
N LYS A 58 12.05 -15.84 -7.27
CA LYS A 58 12.19 -16.59 -6.03
C LYS A 58 13.32 -17.63 -6.10
N ARG A 59 13.57 -18.23 -7.27
CA ARG A 59 14.71 -19.16 -7.49
C ARG A 59 16.05 -18.43 -7.46
N ASN A 60 16.10 -17.19 -7.96
CA ASN A 60 17.32 -16.41 -8.12
C ASN A 60 17.74 -15.69 -6.83
N HIS A 61 16.79 -15.22 -6.00
CA HIS A 61 17.07 -14.38 -4.83
C HIS A 61 17.19 -15.15 -3.50
N GLY A 62 16.91 -16.43 -3.47
CA GLY A 62 17.12 -17.27 -2.29
C GLY A 62 16.37 -16.80 -1.03
N LYS A 63 17.03 -16.91 0.15
CA LYS A 63 16.43 -16.63 1.47
C LYS A 63 16.15 -15.14 1.76
N GLY A 64 16.76 -14.21 1.02
CA GLY A 64 16.56 -12.75 1.22
C GLY A 64 15.24 -12.21 0.67
N TRP A 65 14.57 -12.99 -0.17
CA TRP A 65 13.32 -12.57 -0.83
C TRP A 65 12.11 -12.69 0.09
N ARG A 66 11.45 -11.55 0.36
CA ARG A 66 10.23 -11.54 1.17
C ARG A 66 9.01 -11.84 0.33
N ASN A 67 8.32 -12.92 0.65
CA ASN A 67 7.06 -13.26 -0.01
C ASN A 67 5.89 -12.57 0.71
N GLU A 68 5.20 -11.67 0.02
CA GLU A 68 3.98 -11.05 0.51
C GLU A 68 2.73 -11.85 0.15
N SER A 69 1.62 -11.59 0.86
CA SER A 69 0.37 -12.26 0.55
C SER A 69 -0.09 -11.90 -0.86
N LEU A 70 -0.60 -12.88 -1.60
CA LEU A 70 -1.12 -12.66 -2.96
C LEU A 70 -2.20 -11.57 -2.99
N LYS A 71 -2.96 -11.46 -1.92
CA LYS A 71 -4.02 -10.46 -1.77
C LYS A 71 -3.46 -9.04 -1.77
N VAL A 72 -2.40 -8.78 -1.00
CA VAL A 72 -1.71 -7.48 -0.97
C VAL A 72 -1.05 -7.18 -2.31
N LYS A 73 -0.34 -8.13 -2.90
CA LYS A 73 0.30 -7.96 -4.20
C LYS A 73 -0.68 -7.57 -5.30
N ARG A 74 -1.80 -8.29 -5.40
CA ARG A 74 -2.87 -7.97 -6.36
C ARG A 74 -3.52 -6.62 -6.09
N LEU A 75 -3.66 -6.24 -4.81
CA LEU A 75 -4.13 -4.90 -4.45
C LEU A 75 -3.19 -3.82 -4.96
N LEU A 76 -1.88 -3.95 -4.75
CA LEU A 76 -0.86 -3.01 -5.24
C LEU A 76 -0.91 -2.88 -6.77
N PHE A 77 -0.96 -4.01 -7.49
CA PHE A 77 -1.13 -4.01 -8.94
C PHE A 77 -2.36 -3.21 -9.37
N ARG A 78 -3.53 -3.49 -8.76
CA ARG A 78 -4.79 -2.81 -9.11
C ARG A 78 -4.76 -1.32 -8.78
N LEU A 79 -4.14 -0.93 -7.65
CA LEU A 79 -3.96 0.48 -7.28
C LEU A 79 -3.12 1.21 -8.33
N VAL A 80 -1.94 0.69 -8.66
CA VAL A 80 -1.06 1.29 -9.67
C VAL A 80 -1.76 1.34 -11.03
N ASN A 81 -2.42 0.24 -11.44
CA ASN A 81 -3.15 0.20 -12.71
C ASN A 81 -4.33 1.19 -12.75
N ARG A 82 -4.98 1.49 -11.64
CA ARG A 82 -6.08 2.47 -11.56
C ARG A 82 -5.58 3.91 -11.53
N ILE A 83 -4.51 4.18 -10.78
CA ILE A 83 -3.98 5.53 -10.53
C ILE A 83 -3.13 6.00 -11.69
N GLN A 84 -2.45 5.08 -12.40
CA GLN A 84 -1.54 5.38 -13.51
C GLN A 84 -0.43 6.39 -13.11
N PRO A 85 0.33 6.15 -12.01
CA PRO A 85 1.32 7.08 -11.50
C PRO A 85 2.47 7.29 -12.50
N GLY A 86 3.03 8.50 -12.56
CA GLY A 86 4.28 8.78 -13.29
C GLY A 86 5.48 8.24 -12.54
N THR A 87 5.47 8.33 -11.19
CA THR A 87 6.56 7.89 -10.32
C THR A 87 6.07 6.87 -9.30
N ILE A 88 6.86 5.81 -9.07
CA ILE A 88 6.59 4.78 -8.07
C ILE A 88 7.83 4.63 -7.18
N ILE A 89 7.68 4.84 -5.89
CA ILE A 89 8.71 4.57 -4.89
C ILE A 89 8.30 3.33 -4.10
N ASP A 90 9.19 2.33 -4.08
CA ASP A 90 9.04 1.09 -3.32
C ASP A 90 10.11 1.04 -2.23
N PHE A 91 9.72 1.27 -0.98
CA PHE A 91 10.65 1.39 0.14
C PHE A 91 10.55 0.23 1.13
N GLY A 92 11.66 -0.49 1.30
CA GLY A 92 11.78 -1.57 2.28
C GLY A 92 12.72 -2.70 1.86
N THR A 93 12.49 -3.91 2.34
CA THR A 93 13.26 -5.09 1.93
C THR A 93 12.81 -5.62 0.58
N PRO A 94 13.72 -6.12 -0.29
CA PRO A 94 13.33 -6.71 -1.57
C PRO A 94 12.19 -7.73 -1.42
N SER A 95 11.14 -7.58 -2.20
CA SER A 95 9.93 -8.39 -2.05
C SER A 95 9.26 -8.70 -3.39
N SER A 96 8.37 -9.70 -3.37
CA SER A 96 7.57 -10.04 -4.55
C SER A 96 6.58 -8.94 -4.96
N SER A 97 6.35 -7.93 -4.12
CA SER A 97 5.44 -6.81 -4.43
C SER A 97 5.99 -5.90 -5.51
N SER A 98 7.32 -5.76 -5.60
CA SER A 98 8.00 -4.93 -6.60
C SER A 98 7.58 -5.27 -8.03
N LEU A 99 7.43 -6.57 -8.33
CA LEU A 99 6.91 -7.02 -9.63
C LEU A 99 5.50 -6.50 -9.91
N TYR A 100 4.62 -6.59 -8.91
CA TYR A 100 3.22 -6.20 -9.06
C TYR A 100 3.06 -4.69 -9.22
N LEU A 101 3.95 -3.89 -8.61
CA LEU A 101 4.00 -2.45 -8.80
C LEU A 101 4.42 -2.11 -10.24
N GLN A 102 5.53 -2.68 -10.72
CA GLN A 102 6.05 -2.44 -12.06
C GLN A 102 5.09 -2.90 -13.16
N PHE A 103 4.47 -4.07 -13.01
CA PHE A 103 3.47 -4.57 -13.97
C PHE A 103 2.17 -3.77 -13.96
N GLY A 104 1.85 -3.06 -12.86
CA GLY A 104 0.69 -2.17 -12.79
C GLY A 104 0.77 -1.00 -13.78
N LYS A 105 1.99 -0.47 -14.01
CA LYS A 105 2.32 0.52 -15.03
C LYS A 105 3.80 0.41 -15.41
N ALA A 106 4.08 -0.28 -16.50
CA ALA A 106 5.45 -0.55 -16.97
C ALA A 106 6.22 0.72 -17.40
N THR A 107 5.51 1.80 -17.72
CA THR A 107 6.10 3.08 -18.16
C THR A 107 6.35 4.05 -17.01
N ALA A 108 6.01 3.69 -15.77
CA ALA A 108 6.28 4.52 -14.61
C ALA A 108 7.79 4.52 -14.29
N ASP A 109 8.28 5.66 -13.81
CA ASP A 109 9.60 5.74 -13.22
C ASP A 109 9.57 5.04 -11.85
N TYR A 110 10.21 3.86 -11.78
CA TYR A 110 10.20 3.00 -10.62
C TYR A 110 11.54 3.04 -9.89
N THR A 111 11.51 3.47 -8.64
CA THR A 111 12.65 3.52 -7.72
C THR A 111 12.44 2.58 -6.55
N PHE A 112 13.40 1.67 -6.32
CA PHE A 112 13.48 0.85 -5.11
C PHE A 112 14.56 1.40 -4.17
N ALA A 113 14.24 1.50 -2.90
CA ALA A 113 15.20 1.87 -1.85
C ALA A 113 14.98 1.03 -0.59
N SER A 114 16.06 0.64 0.07
CA SER A 114 16.05 -0.09 1.34
C SER A 114 16.52 0.78 2.52
N GLU A 115 17.25 1.85 2.22
CA GLU A 115 17.79 2.81 3.17
C GLU A 115 17.49 4.24 2.73
N LEU A 116 17.46 5.19 3.68
CA LEU A 116 17.23 6.61 3.38
C LEU A 116 18.28 7.20 2.44
N SER A 117 19.51 6.72 2.52
CA SER A 117 20.62 7.12 1.64
C SER A 117 20.39 6.76 0.16
N GLU A 118 19.55 5.76 -0.10
CA GLU A 118 19.20 5.31 -1.45
C GLU A 118 17.95 6.03 -1.99
N LEU A 119 17.24 6.78 -1.15
CA LEU A 119 16.03 7.50 -1.53
C LEU A 119 16.39 8.81 -2.23
N PHE A 120 16.75 8.71 -3.51
CA PHE A 120 16.97 9.88 -4.36
C PHE A 120 15.65 10.38 -4.92
N LEU A 121 15.28 11.59 -4.53
CA LEU A 121 14.14 12.29 -5.09
C LEU A 121 14.67 13.43 -5.97
N GLU A 122 14.45 13.37 -7.26
CA GLU A 122 14.79 14.44 -8.18
C GLU A 122 14.05 15.74 -7.80
N ALA A 123 14.72 16.88 -8.00
CA ALA A 123 14.08 18.16 -7.74
C ALA A 123 12.83 18.30 -8.62
N ASP A 124 11.75 18.84 -8.04
CA ASP A 124 10.47 19.12 -8.69
C ASP A 124 9.70 17.92 -9.28
N VAL A 125 10.19 16.68 -9.07
CA VAL A 125 9.44 15.47 -9.46
C VAL A 125 8.49 15.08 -8.32
N PRO A 126 7.17 14.96 -8.59
CA PRO A 126 6.20 14.56 -7.61
C PRO A 126 6.35 13.07 -7.24
N VAL A 127 5.96 12.71 -6.03
CA VAL A 127 5.80 11.32 -5.61
C VAL A 127 4.35 10.91 -5.81
N ASP A 128 4.06 10.28 -6.94
CA ASP A 128 2.69 9.87 -7.26
C ASP A 128 2.26 8.63 -6.51
N PHE A 129 3.16 7.64 -6.36
CA PHE A 129 2.87 6.41 -5.64
C PHE A 129 4.03 6.02 -4.73
N LEU A 130 3.73 5.81 -3.46
CA LEU A 130 4.70 5.33 -2.46
C LEU A 130 4.20 4.05 -1.81
N TYR A 131 5.03 3.01 -1.79
CA TYR A 131 4.79 1.80 -1.02
C TYR A 131 5.87 1.62 0.03
N ILE A 132 5.50 1.67 1.32
CA ILE A 132 6.41 1.47 2.46
C ILE A 132 6.09 0.13 3.12
N HIS A 133 7.09 -0.77 3.22
CA HIS A 133 6.89 -2.09 3.81
C HIS A 133 7.96 -2.51 4.84
N CYS A 134 8.70 -1.54 5.38
CA CYS A 134 9.68 -1.72 6.47
C CYS A 134 9.04 -1.58 7.88
N HIS A 135 7.86 -2.16 8.10
CA HIS A 135 7.05 -2.04 9.33
C HIS A 135 7.76 -2.48 10.64
N GLN A 136 8.94 -3.10 10.57
CA GLN A 136 9.77 -3.42 11.74
C GLN A 136 10.39 -2.17 12.36
N SER A 137 10.60 -1.10 11.58
CA SER A 137 11.15 0.17 12.02
C SER A 137 10.13 1.30 11.82
N PRO A 138 9.24 1.57 12.81
CA PRO A 138 8.25 2.64 12.70
C PRO A 138 8.87 4.02 12.49
N VAL A 139 10.06 4.27 13.03
CA VAL A 139 10.81 5.53 12.84
C VAL A 139 11.16 5.70 11.37
N LEU A 140 11.74 4.68 10.76
CA LEU A 140 12.09 4.70 9.33
C LEU A 140 10.86 4.88 8.43
N VAL A 141 9.73 4.25 8.79
CA VAL A 141 8.45 4.46 8.07
C VAL A 141 8.02 5.92 8.15
N GLU A 142 8.14 6.54 9.34
CA GLU A 142 7.78 7.95 9.54
C GLU A 142 8.69 8.88 8.77
N ASP A 143 10.02 8.64 8.78
CA ASP A 143 11.00 9.46 8.07
C ASP A 143 10.77 9.43 6.55
N VAL A 144 10.62 8.25 5.97
CA VAL A 144 10.31 8.08 4.54
C VAL A 144 8.99 8.75 4.18
N PHE A 145 7.97 8.55 5.00
CA PHE A 145 6.67 9.19 4.78
C PHE A 145 6.81 10.71 4.74
N ARG A 146 7.52 11.33 5.72
CA ARG A 146 7.70 12.79 5.79
C ARG A 146 8.51 13.35 4.62
N ILE A 147 9.57 12.66 4.21
CA ILE A 147 10.37 13.05 3.05
C ILE A 147 9.51 13.06 1.78
N CYS A 148 8.78 11.98 1.52
CA CYS A 148 7.92 11.87 0.35
C CYS A 148 6.70 12.80 0.42
N LEU A 149 6.19 13.08 1.62
CA LEU A 149 5.05 13.97 1.85
C LEU A 149 5.31 15.42 1.43
N ALA A 150 6.57 15.86 1.37
CA ALA A 150 6.94 17.19 0.86
C ALA A 150 6.68 17.33 -0.65
N ARG A 151 6.48 16.22 -1.37
CA ARG A 151 6.36 16.17 -2.83
C ARG A 151 5.05 15.52 -3.31
N VAL A 152 4.04 15.47 -2.43
CA VAL A 152 2.72 14.96 -2.82
C VAL A 152 2.00 15.95 -3.71
N VAL A 153 1.25 15.41 -4.64
CA VAL A 153 0.28 16.11 -5.46
C VAL A 153 -1.12 15.53 -5.22
N GLN A 154 -2.14 16.14 -5.78
CA GLN A 154 -3.54 15.76 -5.54
C GLN A 154 -3.82 14.28 -5.84
N GLN A 155 -3.21 13.71 -6.87
CA GLN A 155 -3.38 12.32 -7.28
C GLN A 155 -2.46 11.34 -6.55
N SER A 156 -1.56 11.80 -5.70
CA SER A 156 -0.62 10.94 -4.97
C SER A 156 -1.35 9.92 -4.10
N VAL A 157 -0.78 8.72 -4.01
CA VAL A 157 -1.29 7.64 -3.16
C VAL A 157 -0.14 6.96 -2.42
N PHE A 158 -0.21 6.95 -1.11
CA PHE A 158 0.76 6.27 -0.26
C PHE A 158 0.15 5.01 0.36
N VAL A 159 0.89 3.93 0.32
CA VAL A 159 0.49 2.63 0.87
C VAL A 159 1.51 2.21 1.91
N ILE A 160 1.07 1.97 3.13
CA ILE A 160 1.92 1.59 4.26
C ILE A 160 1.53 0.20 4.74
N ARG A 161 2.50 -0.71 4.76
CA ARG A 161 2.28 -2.07 5.22
C ARG A 161 2.42 -2.20 6.73
N GLY A 162 1.61 -3.11 7.31
CA GLY A 162 1.76 -3.52 8.71
C GLY A 162 1.29 -2.50 9.72
N ILE A 163 0.34 -1.64 9.36
CA ILE A 163 -0.20 -0.57 10.23
C ILE A 163 -0.75 -1.07 11.58
N HIS A 164 -1.10 -2.36 11.69
CA HIS A 164 -1.58 -2.99 12.93
C HIS A 164 -0.65 -4.10 13.47
N TYR A 165 0.57 -4.27 12.91
CA TYR A 165 1.44 -5.37 13.31
C TYR A 165 2.15 -5.16 14.66
N SER A 166 2.25 -3.92 15.12
CA SER A 166 2.74 -3.55 16.44
C SER A 166 1.97 -2.36 17.01
N LYS A 167 2.07 -2.14 18.33
CA LYS A 167 1.50 -0.95 18.99
C LYS A 167 2.13 0.34 18.44
N ALA A 168 3.44 0.30 18.19
CA ALA A 168 4.17 1.44 17.62
C ALA A 168 3.68 1.79 16.22
N MET A 169 3.49 0.79 15.33
CA MET A 169 2.94 1.00 13.98
C MET A 169 1.49 1.51 14.03
N LYS A 170 0.67 1.00 14.95
CA LYS A 170 -0.69 1.51 15.14
C LYS A 170 -0.70 2.98 15.55
N ASN A 171 0.13 3.35 16.53
CA ASN A 171 0.25 4.75 16.96
C ASN A 171 0.79 5.65 15.83
N LEU A 172 1.75 5.16 15.05
CA LEU A 172 2.24 5.88 13.88
C LEU A 172 1.11 6.09 12.86
N TRP A 173 0.35 5.04 12.53
CA TRP A 173 -0.79 5.14 11.59
C TRP A 173 -1.79 6.23 12.02
N GLU A 174 -2.13 6.31 13.32
CA GLU A 174 -3.00 7.37 13.83
C GLU A 174 -2.41 8.77 13.61
N ARG A 175 -1.10 8.96 13.83
CA ARG A 175 -0.43 10.25 13.56
C ARG A 175 -0.41 10.60 12.07
N LEU A 176 -0.10 9.64 11.20
CA LEU A 176 -0.06 9.87 9.76
C LEU A 176 -1.42 10.26 9.19
N LYS A 177 -2.50 9.64 9.65
CA LYS A 177 -3.88 10.01 9.28
C LYS A 177 -4.23 11.44 9.72
N ALA A 178 -3.71 11.87 10.85
CA ALA A 178 -3.99 13.20 11.40
C ALA A 178 -3.32 14.33 10.61
N ASP A 179 -2.27 14.07 9.83
CA ASP A 179 -1.59 15.12 9.04
C ASP A 179 -2.58 15.85 8.12
N ASP A 180 -2.51 17.18 8.11
CA ASP A 180 -3.46 18.02 7.38
C ASP A 180 -3.40 17.84 5.85
N ARG A 181 -2.28 17.37 5.31
CA ARG A 181 -2.13 17.06 3.87
C ARG A 181 -2.87 15.80 3.46
N VAL A 182 -3.13 14.90 4.41
CA VAL A 182 -3.85 13.65 4.16
C VAL A 182 -5.35 13.91 4.05
N GLY A 183 -5.97 13.39 3.01
CA GLY A 183 -7.40 13.44 2.74
C GLY A 183 -8.11 12.15 3.20
N ILE A 184 -8.51 11.31 2.24
CA ILE A 184 -9.19 10.05 2.52
C ILE A 184 -8.16 8.95 2.84
N THR A 185 -8.47 8.13 3.86
CA THR A 185 -7.64 6.96 4.18
C THR A 185 -8.45 5.68 4.29
N PHE A 186 -7.81 4.55 3.99
CA PHE A 186 -8.40 3.23 4.15
C PHE A 186 -7.49 2.36 5.01
N ASP A 187 -8.04 1.83 6.10
CA ASP A 187 -7.43 0.84 6.97
C ASP A 187 -7.91 -0.56 6.57
N LEU A 188 -7.06 -1.30 5.89
CA LEU A 188 -7.29 -2.68 5.45
C LEU A 188 -6.67 -3.71 6.40
N TYR A 189 -6.28 -3.31 7.60
CA TYR A 189 -5.55 -4.04 8.62
C TYR A 189 -4.08 -4.33 8.27
N ASP A 190 -3.82 -5.10 7.22
CA ASP A 190 -2.44 -5.41 6.78
C ASP A 190 -1.76 -4.22 6.11
N VAL A 191 -2.55 -3.35 5.48
CA VAL A 191 -2.07 -2.14 4.80
C VAL A 191 -2.99 -0.96 5.09
N GLY A 192 -2.40 0.22 5.19
CA GLY A 192 -3.09 1.51 5.18
C GLY A 192 -2.85 2.21 3.87
N ILE A 193 -3.87 2.87 3.33
CA ILE A 193 -3.80 3.63 2.09
C ILE A 193 -4.19 5.07 2.39
N LEU A 194 -3.39 6.04 1.90
CA LEU A 194 -3.62 7.46 2.08
C LEU A 194 -3.73 8.13 0.71
N PHE A 195 -4.77 8.95 0.55
CA PHE A 195 -5.02 9.80 -0.62
C PHE A 195 -4.87 11.26 -0.22
N PHE A 196 -4.35 12.09 -1.13
CA PHE A 196 -4.02 13.49 -0.87
C PHE A 196 -4.95 14.48 -1.58
N ASP A 197 -6.03 14.00 -2.18
CA ASP A 197 -7.03 14.82 -2.86
C ASP A 197 -7.85 15.65 -1.84
N LYS A 198 -7.54 16.94 -1.77
CA LYS A 198 -8.19 17.91 -0.88
C LYS A 198 -9.55 18.41 -1.38
N THR A 199 -9.95 18.08 -2.59
CA THR A 199 -11.31 18.38 -3.08
C THR A 199 -12.36 17.50 -2.42
N LYS A 200 -11.93 16.42 -1.77
CA LYS A 200 -12.77 15.48 -1.04
C LYS A 200 -12.71 15.72 0.46
N ILE A 201 -13.82 15.49 1.12
CA ILE A 201 -13.90 15.60 2.59
C ILE A 201 -12.96 14.56 3.21
N LYS A 202 -12.12 14.99 4.15
CA LYS A 202 -11.20 14.11 4.91
C LYS A 202 -12.03 13.08 5.69
N GLN A 203 -11.80 11.81 5.40
CA GLN A 203 -12.50 10.68 6.03
C GLN A 203 -11.57 9.46 6.18
N HIS A 204 -11.84 8.68 7.22
CA HIS A 204 -11.07 7.49 7.56
C HIS A 204 -11.97 6.25 7.50
N TYR A 205 -11.73 5.36 6.56
CA TYR A 205 -12.51 4.16 6.37
C TYR A 205 -11.77 2.93 6.89
N ILE A 206 -12.45 2.13 7.72
CA ILE A 206 -12.01 0.78 8.05
C ILE A 206 -12.66 -0.16 7.05
N VAL A 207 -11.88 -1.06 6.45
CA VAL A 207 -12.38 -2.04 5.48
C VAL A 207 -11.95 -3.43 5.91
N ASN A 208 -12.88 -4.35 5.94
CA ASN A 208 -12.60 -5.77 6.19
C ASN A 208 -12.09 -6.43 4.91
N PHE A 209 -10.81 -6.28 4.67
CA PHE A 209 -10.13 -6.73 3.44
C PHE A 209 -9.47 -8.09 3.66
#